data_b1d85d7243888caeedd481cdf433fbfc
#
_entry.id   b1d85d7243888caeedd481cdf433fbfc
#
_cell.length_a   1.000
_cell.length_b   1.000
_cell.length_c   1.000
_cell.angle_alpha   90.00
_cell.angle_beta   90.00
_cell.angle_gamma   90.00
#
_symmetry.space_group_name_H-M   'P 1'
#
loop_
_entity.id
_entity.type
_entity.pdbx_description
1 polymer ?
#
loop_
_entity_poly.entity_id
_entity_poly.type
_entity_poly.pdbx_seq_one_letter_code
_entity_poly.pdbx_strand_id
1 'polypeptide(L)'
;ISNNMKLNKKQILKIQKNRDPYLLIDSATKVIPGNSIEGYKILKKNEWFFKVHWPGDPNMPGMLQVEAMVQMSSLIIFTLPKMAGKTLYLADSNNIKFFKKIVPGDKLNIKSKLISETRGLYKFNAEGYIKNKLACKASFTLILPNSLYLKPKQG
;
A
#
# COMPACT_ATOMS: atom_id res chain seq x y z
N ILE A 1 2.74 -24.34 -10.94
CA ILE A 1 3.78 -23.34 -11.28
C ILE A 1 3.23 -22.01 -10.77
N SER A 2 3.73 -21.56 -9.61
CA SER A 2 3.34 -20.24 -9.07
C SER A 2 3.96 -19.18 -9.98
N ASN A 3 3.14 -18.45 -10.74
CA ASN A 3 3.60 -17.30 -11.51
C ASN A 3 3.95 -16.17 -10.55
N ASN A 4 5.15 -16.19 -9.99
CA ASN A 4 5.68 -15.07 -9.23
C ASN A 4 6.01 -13.93 -10.19
N MET A 5 5.29 -12.83 -10.04
CA MET A 5 5.51 -11.60 -10.79
C MET A 5 6.36 -10.64 -9.96
N LYS A 6 7.25 -9.90 -10.61
CA LYS A 6 8.00 -8.78 -10.01
C LYS A 6 7.65 -7.49 -10.75
N LEU A 7 7.58 -6.39 -10.03
CA LEU A 7 7.32 -5.08 -10.61
C LEU A 7 8.39 -4.08 -10.14
N ASN A 8 9.08 -3.45 -11.09
CA ASN A 8 9.91 -2.29 -10.81
C ASN A 8 9.06 -1.01 -10.77
N LYS A 9 9.63 0.11 -10.39
CA LYS A 9 8.91 1.39 -10.27
C LYS A 9 8.24 1.80 -11.59
N LYS A 10 8.91 1.63 -12.71
CA LYS A 10 8.37 1.95 -14.04
C LYS A 10 7.12 1.13 -14.37
N GLN A 11 7.12 -0.15 -14.04
CA GLN A 11 5.98 -1.03 -14.23
C GLN A 11 4.82 -0.67 -13.28
N ILE A 12 5.13 -0.33 -12.03
CA ILE A 12 4.15 0.15 -11.04
C ILE A 12 3.43 1.39 -11.56
N LEU A 13 4.19 2.37 -12.08
CA LEU A 13 3.63 3.61 -12.64
C LEU A 13 2.64 3.38 -13.79
N LYS A 14 2.77 2.29 -14.53
CA LYS A 14 1.87 1.96 -15.65
C LYS A 14 0.51 1.43 -15.20
N ILE A 15 0.41 0.86 -14.02
CA ILE A 15 -0.80 0.14 -13.58
C ILE A 15 -1.55 0.80 -12.43
N GLN A 16 -0.97 1.83 -11.80
CA GLN A 16 -1.59 2.58 -10.71
C GLN A 16 -1.47 4.09 -10.94
N LYS A 17 -2.27 4.89 -10.21
CA LYS A 17 -2.45 6.32 -10.50
C LYS A 17 -1.62 7.27 -9.63
N ASN A 18 -1.04 6.81 -8.52
CA ASN A 18 -0.21 7.66 -7.69
C ASN A 18 1.07 8.06 -8.40
N ARG A 19 1.54 9.29 -8.14
CA ARG A 19 2.75 9.87 -8.75
C ARG A 19 3.62 10.49 -7.65
N ASP A 20 4.92 10.59 -7.91
CA ASP A 20 5.83 11.29 -7.01
C ASP A 20 5.34 12.74 -6.76
N PRO A 21 5.46 13.24 -5.54
CA PRO A 21 6.07 12.64 -4.36
C PRO A 21 5.15 11.75 -3.52
N TYR A 22 3.90 11.52 -3.94
CA TYR A 22 2.92 10.73 -3.18
C TYR A 22 2.97 9.23 -3.51
N LEU A 23 3.79 8.79 -4.44
CA LEU A 23 4.07 7.37 -4.67
C LEU A 23 5.01 6.86 -3.57
N LEU A 24 4.50 6.06 -2.66
CA LEU A 24 5.19 5.62 -1.44
C LEU A 24 5.68 4.16 -1.51
N ILE A 25 5.87 3.64 -2.72
CA ILE A 25 6.39 2.29 -2.97
C ILE A 25 7.42 2.35 -4.09
N ASP A 26 8.45 1.52 -4.01
CA ASP A 26 9.53 1.49 -5.01
C ASP A 26 9.50 0.24 -5.88
N SER A 27 9.21 -0.91 -5.31
CA SER A 27 9.25 -2.18 -6.02
C SER A 27 8.36 -3.22 -5.35
N ALA A 28 7.80 -4.10 -6.15
CA ALA A 28 7.16 -5.33 -5.68
C ALA A 28 8.05 -6.50 -6.08
N THR A 29 8.55 -7.25 -5.09
CA THR A 29 9.49 -8.35 -5.28
C THR A 29 8.81 -9.68 -5.53
N LYS A 30 7.55 -9.80 -5.10
CA LYS A 30 6.75 -11.00 -5.29
C LYS A 30 5.28 -10.62 -5.34
N VAL A 31 4.63 -10.82 -6.47
CA VAL A 31 3.19 -10.59 -6.63
C VAL A 31 2.53 -11.89 -7.05
N ILE A 32 1.49 -12.27 -6.33
CA ILE A 32 0.54 -13.30 -6.75
C ILE A 32 -0.78 -12.57 -7.01
N PRO A 33 -1.12 -12.25 -8.27
CA PRO A 33 -2.31 -11.47 -8.60
C PRO A 33 -3.57 -12.04 -7.94
N GLY A 34 -4.37 -11.16 -7.35
CA GLY A 34 -5.59 -11.53 -6.65
C GLY A 34 -5.37 -12.24 -5.30
N ASN A 35 -4.15 -12.36 -4.82
CA ASN A 35 -3.82 -13.10 -3.59
C ASN A 35 -2.95 -12.31 -2.63
N SER A 36 -1.69 -12.04 -2.99
CA SER A 36 -0.71 -11.49 -2.05
C SER A 36 0.40 -10.71 -2.75
N ILE A 37 1.12 -9.92 -1.96
CA ILE A 37 2.25 -9.14 -2.45
C ILE A 37 3.32 -8.96 -1.37
N GLU A 38 4.57 -8.90 -1.80
CA GLU A 38 5.71 -8.44 -1.05
C GLU A 38 6.44 -7.38 -1.86
N GLY A 39 6.88 -6.32 -1.20
CA GLY A 39 7.59 -5.24 -1.85
C GLY A 39 8.18 -4.29 -0.82
N TYR A 40 8.71 -3.15 -1.27
CA TYR A 40 9.36 -2.22 -0.36
C TYR A 40 9.32 -0.77 -0.82
N LYS A 41 9.59 0.11 0.12
CA LYS A 41 9.94 1.52 -0.04
C LYS A 41 11.27 1.78 0.66
N ILE A 42 12.24 2.37 -0.04
CA ILE A 42 13.44 2.90 0.58
C ILE A 42 13.15 4.34 1.02
N LEU A 43 13.30 4.61 2.33
CA LEU A 43 13.08 5.93 2.92
C LEU A 43 14.35 6.75 2.77
N LYS A 44 14.41 7.54 1.70
CA LYS A 44 15.56 8.43 1.44
C LYS A 44 15.54 9.60 2.42
N LYS A 45 16.74 10.13 2.74
CA LYS A 45 16.88 11.28 3.65
C LYS A 45 16.15 12.53 3.16
N ASN A 46 15.97 12.68 1.84
CA ASN A 46 15.30 13.83 1.23
C ASN A 46 13.81 13.63 0.95
N GLU A 47 13.19 12.60 1.53
CA GLU A 47 11.73 12.47 1.45
C GLU A 47 11.08 13.72 2.04
N TRP A 48 10.06 14.25 1.36
CA TRP A 48 9.44 15.53 1.72
C TRP A 48 8.88 15.56 3.14
N PHE A 49 8.35 14.43 3.65
CA PHE A 49 7.74 14.36 4.98
C PHE A 49 8.77 14.41 6.11
N PHE A 50 10.04 14.03 5.89
CA PHE A 50 11.06 14.09 6.93
C PHE A 50 11.45 15.52 7.32
N LYS A 51 11.25 16.50 6.43
CA LYS A 51 11.53 17.91 6.71
C LYS A 51 10.48 18.56 7.63
N VAL A 52 9.26 18.03 7.59
CA VAL A 52 8.10 18.63 8.25
C VAL A 52 7.54 17.78 9.38
N HIS A 53 7.89 16.52 9.46
CA HIS A 53 7.43 15.57 10.47
C HIS A 53 8.62 14.84 11.14
N TRP A 54 9.30 15.33 12.07
CA TRP A 54 9.36 16.58 12.81
C TRP A 54 10.78 17.13 12.69
N PRO A 55 11.00 18.43 12.57
CA PRO A 55 12.35 18.99 12.60
C PRO A 55 13.13 18.55 13.85
N GLY A 56 14.33 17.99 13.67
CA GLY A 56 15.13 17.44 14.75
C GLY A 56 14.82 15.99 15.17
N ASP A 57 13.69 15.44 14.70
CA ASP A 57 13.32 14.04 14.92
C ASP A 57 12.58 13.49 13.69
N PRO A 58 13.25 13.36 12.54
CA PRO A 58 12.62 12.95 11.31
C PRO A 58 12.11 11.50 11.41
N ASN A 59 10.83 11.34 11.12
CA ASN A 59 10.21 10.03 11.09
C ASN A 59 9.04 10.01 10.10
N MET A 60 8.75 8.85 9.54
CA MET A 60 7.65 8.69 8.60
C MET A 60 6.31 8.78 9.34
N PRO A 61 5.42 9.69 8.94
CA PRO A 61 4.08 9.78 9.53
C PRO A 61 3.34 8.45 9.49
N GLY A 62 2.67 8.10 10.58
CA GLY A 62 1.94 6.82 10.68
C GLY A 62 0.90 6.66 9.57
N MET A 63 0.16 7.72 9.24
CA MET A 63 -0.84 7.64 8.17
C MET A 63 -0.21 7.47 6.77
N LEU A 64 1.01 7.93 6.56
CA LEU A 64 1.75 7.66 5.32
C LEU A 64 2.30 6.24 5.29
N GLN A 65 2.60 5.64 6.43
CA GLN A 65 2.91 4.21 6.52
C GLN A 65 1.70 3.37 6.08
N VAL A 66 0.51 3.74 6.55
CA VAL A 66 -0.75 3.09 6.11
C VAL A 66 -0.95 3.28 4.61
N GLU A 67 -0.74 4.51 4.10
CA GLU A 67 -0.86 4.78 2.65
C GLU A 67 0.11 3.94 1.82
N ALA A 68 1.35 3.78 2.26
CA ALA A 68 2.31 2.89 1.58
C ALA A 68 1.80 1.44 1.52
N MET A 69 1.23 0.94 2.62
CA MET A 69 0.61 -0.39 2.66
C MET A 69 -0.60 -0.49 1.74
N VAL A 70 -1.43 0.53 1.67
CA VAL A 70 -2.59 0.61 0.75
C VAL A 70 -2.12 0.57 -0.71
N GLN A 71 -1.13 1.38 -1.07
CA GLN A 71 -0.58 1.43 -2.42
C GLN A 71 0.01 0.07 -2.83
N MET A 72 0.78 -0.56 -1.96
CA MET A 72 1.32 -1.90 -2.23
C MET A 72 0.20 -2.93 -2.43
N SER A 73 -0.79 -2.93 -1.55
CA SER A 73 -1.91 -3.88 -1.60
C SER A 73 -2.75 -3.72 -2.86
N SER A 74 -2.94 -2.48 -3.34
CA SER A 74 -3.70 -2.21 -4.57
C SER A 74 -3.12 -2.91 -5.79
N LEU A 75 -1.81 -3.16 -5.81
CA LEU A 75 -1.16 -3.88 -6.91
C LEU A 75 -1.61 -5.34 -7.01
N ILE A 76 -2.09 -5.93 -5.93
CA ILE A 76 -2.69 -7.28 -5.94
C ILE A 76 -3.88 -7.31 -6.93
N ILE A 77 -4.65 -6.22 -6.98
CA ILE A 77 -5.82 -6.09 -7.84
C ILE A 77 -5.42 -5.59 -9.24
N PHE A 78 -4.55 -4.58 -9.33
CA PHE A 78 -4.13 -4.00 -10.61
C PHE A 78 -3.35 -4.96 -11.51
N THR A 79 -2.81 -6.04 -10.96
CA THR A 79 -2.15 -7.12 -11.72
C THR A 79 -3.11 -8.17 -12.25
N LEU A 80 -4.39 -8.12 -11.87
CA LEU A 80 -5.42 -8.98 -12.43
C LEU A 80 -5.78 -8.54 -13.87
N PRO A 81 -6.25 -9.47 -14.73
CA PRO A 81 -6.69 -9.11 -16.07
C PRO A 81 -7.72 -7.97 -16.06
N LYS A 82 -7.56 -6.99 -16.95
CA LYS A 82 -8.45 -5.82 -17.13
C LYS A 82 -8.53 -4.87 -15.95
N MET A 83 -7.70 -5.02 -14.91
CA MET A 83 -7.74 -4.18 -13.72
C MET A 83 -6.66 -3.09 -13.69
N ALA A 84 -5.62 -3.19 -14.54
CA ALA A 84 -4.57 -2.17 -14.60
C ALA A 84 -5.15 -0.76 -14.84
N GLY A 85 -4.70 0.21 -14.05
CA GLY A 85 -5.14 1.61 -14.17
C GLY A 85 -6.56 1.91 -13.68
N LYS A 86 -7.26 0.95 -13.11
CA LYS A 86 -8.56 1.18 -12.48
C LYS A 86 -8.42 2.07 -11.24
N THR A 87 -9.52 2.65 -10.81
CA THR A 87 -9.56 3.45 -9.59
C THR A 87 -10.01 2.58 -8.42
N LEU A 88 -9.23 2.60 -7.34
CA LEU A 88 -9.59 1.99 -6.07
C LEU A 88 -9.53 3.07 -4.99
N TYR A 89 -10.62 3.27 -4.28
CA TYR A 89 -10.69 4.20 -3.15
C TYR A 89 -10.54 3.46 -1.83
N LEU A 90 -9.85 4.08 -0.89
CA LEU A 90 -9.82 3.60 0.49
C LEU A 90 -11.18 3.91 1.15
N ALA A 91 -11.92 2.87 1.52
CA ALA A 91 -13.23 3.01 2.15
C ALA A 91 -13.14 3.04 3.67
N ASP A 92 -12.33 2.17 4.25
CA ASP A 92 -12.06 2.17 5.68
C ASP A 92 -10.69 1.55 5.98
N SER A 93 -10.21 1.82 7.17
CA SER A 93 -9.02 1.18 7.72
C SER A 93 -9.23 0.96 9.21
N ASN A 94 -8.83 -0.20 9.71
CA ASN A 94 -8.92 -0.54 11.11
C ASN A 94 -7.72 -1.38 11.55
N ASN A 95 -7.65 -1.72 12.85
CA ASN A 95 -6.54 -2.49 13.42
C ASN A 95 -5.17 -1.90 13.10
N ILE A 96 -5.10 -0.56 13.01
CA ILE A 96 -3.86 0.16 12.73
C ILE A 96 -3.01 0.18 13.99
N LYS A 97 -1.77 -0.32 13.87
CA LYS A 97 -0.81 -0.30 14.96
C LYS A 97 0.58 0.05 14.45
N PHE A 98 1.29 0.86 15.24
CA PHE A 98 2.66 1.27 15.00
C PHE A 98 3.54 0.81 16.16
N PHE A 99 4.57 0.02 15.84
CA PHE A 99 5.43 -0.61 16.85
C PHE A 99 6.84 -0.05 16.87
N LYS A 100 7.25 0.57 15.77
CA LYS A 100 8.61 1.07 15.58
C LYS A 100 8.59 2.33 14.73
N LYS A 101 9.37 3.34 15.16
CA LYS A 101 9.62 4.54 14.37
C LYS A 101 10.34 4.17 13.07
N ILE A 102 9.91 4.72 11.95
CA ILE A 102 10.55 4.58 10.66
C ILE A 102 11.28 5.88 10.34
N VAL A 103 12.60 5.78 10.13
CA VAL A 103 13.50 6.94 10.06
C VAL A 103 14.19 6.98 8.69
N PRO A 104 14.83 8.15 8.35
CA PRO A 104 15.60 8.25 7.10
C PRO A 104 16.64 7.13 6.98
N GLY A 105 16.71 6.52 5.81
CA GLY A 105 17.62 5.41 5.50
C GLY A 105 17.01 4.03 5.72
N ASP A 106 15.86 3.93 6.39
CA ASP A 106 15.18 2.65 6.56
C ASP A 106 14.63 2.12 5.23
N LYS A 107 14.55 0.82 5.12
CA LYS A 107 13.82 0.11 4.07
C LYS A 107 12.56 -0.49 4.66
N LEU A 108 11.41 0.05 4.28
CA LEU A 108 10.11 -0.47 4.71
C LEU A 108 9.72 -1.63 3.79
N ASN A 109 9.79 -2.84 4.31
CA ASN A 109 9.33 -4.04 3.61
C ASN A 109 7.85 -4.26 3.94
N ILE A 110 7.03 -4.41 2.91
CA ILE A 110 5.58 -4.55 3.05
C ILE A 110 5.16 -5.91 2.57
N LYS A 111 4.32 -6.58 3.36
CA LYS A 111 3.62 -7.81 2.99
C LYS A 111 2.13 -7.56 3.13
N SER A 112 1.36 -7.99 2.14
CA SER A 112 -0.09 -7.86 2.15
C SER A 112 -0.78 -9.07 1.55
N LYS A 113 -1.97 -9.36 2.06
CA LYS A 113 -2.85 -10.42 1.57
C LYS A 113 -4.25 -9.88 1.34
N LEU A 114 -4.85 -10.29 0.23
CA LEU A 114 -6.28 -10.13 -0.01
C LEU A 114 -7.01 -11.16 0.85
N ILE A 115 -7.87 -10.68 1.74
CA ILE A 115 -8.64 -11.52 2.67
C ILE A 115 -10.00 -11.90 2.08
N SER A 116 -10.65 -10.94 1.42
CA SER A 116 -11.95 -11.18 0.78
C SER A 116 -12.22 -10.19 -0.33
N GLU A 117 -13.04 -10.62 -1.28
CA GLU A 117 -13.58 -9.77 -2.34
C GLU A 117 -15.08 -10.03 -2.43
N THR A 118 -15.87 -8.97 -2.40
CA THR A 118 -17.32 -9.03 -2.53
C THR A 118 -17.81 -7.79 -3.25
N ARG A 119 -18.32 -7.96 -4.47
CA ARG A 119 -18.97 -6.89 -5.25
C ARG A 119 -18.13 -5.61 -5.37
N GLY A 120 -16.83 -5.74 -5.63
CA GLY A 120 -15.92 -4.62 -5.77
C GLY A 120 -15.40 -4.07 -4.44
N LEU A 121 -15.63 -4.76 -3.32
CA LEU A 121 -14.98 -4.50 -2.03
C LEU A 121 -13.85 -5.49 -1.84
N TYR A 122 -12.65 -4.96 -1.64
CA TYR A 122 -11.43 -5.75 -1.45
C TYR A 122 -10.87 -5.48 -0.06
N LYS A 123 -10.86 -6.50 0.79
CA LYS A 123 -10.32 -6.41 2.15
C LYS A 123 -8.93 -6.99 2.22
N PHE A 124 -8.01 -6.25 2.86
CA PHE A 124 -6.60 -6.61 2.97
C PHE A 124 -6.13 -6.59 4.41
N ASN A 125 -5.17 -7.45 4.72
CA ASN A 125 -4.30 -7.34 5.89
C ASN A 125 -2.88 -7.07 5.41
N ALA A 126 -2.26 -6.02 5.93
CA ALA A 126 -0.91 -5.62 5.55
C ALA A 126 -0.03 -5.41 6.78
N GLU A 127 1.25 -5.68 6.60
CA GLU A 127 2.29 -5.54 7.61
C GLU A 127 3.52 -4.87 7.00
N GLY A 128 4.14 -3.97 7.76
CA GLY A 128 5.39 -3.31 7.40
C GLY A 128 6.51 -3.72 8.35
N TYR A 129 7.67 -4.03 7.80
CA TYR A 129 8.84 -4.52 8.53
C TYR A 129 10.06 -3.64 8.27
N ILE A 130 10.85 -3.42 9.32
CA ILE A 130 12.18 -2.85 9.25
C ILE A 130 13.16 -3.88 9.80
N LYS A 131 14.13 -4.33 8.97
CA LYS A 131 15.11 -5.36 9.35
C LYS A 131 14.45 -6.59 10.03
N ASN A 132 13.42 -7.13 9.40
CA ASN A 132 12.66 -8.28 9.87
C ASN A 132 11.87 -8.08 11.18
N LYS A 133 11.79 -6.85 11.70
CA LYS A 133 10.96 -6.51 12.85
C LYS A 133 9.70 -5.82 12.40
N LEU A 134 8.55 -6.23 12.93
CA LEU A 134 7.26 -5.62 12.64
C LEU A 134 7.27 -4.16 13.10
N ALA A 135 7.10 -3.23 12.16
CA ALA A 135 7.08 -1.81 12.44
C ALA A 135 5.66 -1.24 12.46
N CYS A 136 4.79 -1.75 11.60
CA CYS A 136 3.40 -1.31 11.51
C CYS A 136 2.51 -2.40 10.92
N LYS A 137 1.21 -2.29 11.16
CA LYS A 137 0.21 -3.13 10.51
C LYS A 137 -1.12 -2.39 10.36
N ALA A 138 -1.92 -2.80 9.40
CA ALA A 138 -3.26 -2.29 9.19
C ALA A 138 -4.13 -3.29 8.44
N SER A 139 -5.43 -3.23 8.70
CA SER A 139 -6.45 -3.84 7.87
C SER A 139 -7.23 -2.73 7.18
N PHE A 140 -7.60 -2.90 5.91
CA PHE A 140 -8.33 -1.87 5.18
C PHE A 140 -9.15 -2.47 4.04
N THR A 141 -10.13 -1.69 3.60
CA THR A 141 -10.99 -2.04 2.47
C THR A 141 -10.78 -1.03 1.36
N LEU A 142 -10.49 -1.54 0.15
CA LEU A 142 -10.46 -0.76 -1.09
C LEU A 142 -11.72 -1.07 -1.90
N ILE A 143 -12.27 -0.05 -2.58
CA ILE A 143 -13.51 -0.20 -3.33
C ILE A 143 -13.40 0.39 -4.73
N LEU A 144 -14.10 -0.25 -5.68
CA LEU A 144 -14.32 0.30 -7.02
C LEU A 144 -15.37 1.42 -6.98
N PRO A 145 -15.25 2.48 -7.84
CA PRO A 145 -16.16 3.64 -7.82
C PRO A 145 -17.63 3.31 -7.96
N ASN A 146 -17.96 2.26 -8.70
CA ASN A 146 -19.35 1.85 -8.96
C ASN A 146 -19.89 0.83 -7.97
N SER A 147 -19.18 0.56 -6.86
CA SER A 147 -19.70 -0.32 -5.81
C SER A 147 -20.87 0.35 -5.10
N LEU A 148 -21.85 -0.44 -4.65
CA LEU A 148 -23.06 0.03 -3.96
C LEU A 148 -22.76 0.88 -2.71
N TYR A 149 -21.56 0.76 -2.16
CA TYR A 149 -21.14 1.43 -0.93
C TYR A 149 -20.70 2.88 -1.11
N LEU A 150 -20.42 3.30 -2.36
CA LEU A 150 -20.11 4.70 -2.69
C LEU A 150 -21.36 5.52 -3.01
N LYS A 151 -22.50 4.88 -3.21
CA LYS A 151 -23.76 5.62 -3.41
C LYS A 151 -24.28 6.10 -2.06
N PRO A 152 -24.51 7.41 -1.87
CA PRO A 152 -25.22 7.87 -0.68
C PRO A 152 -26.53 7.10 -0.56
N LYS A 153 -26.85 6.63 0.63
CA LYS A 153 -28.20 6.14 0.87
C LYS A 153 -29.12 7.29 0.54
N GLN A 154 -29.88 7.19 -0.52
CA GLN A 154 -30.99 8.08 -0.75
C GLN A 154 -31.95 7.87 0.41
N GLY A 155 -32.03 8.89 1.25
CA GLY A 155 -32.96 8.93 2.36
C GLY A 155 -34.39 9.00 1.85
#